data_4321b2921aad9fafbccfde970710d2e0
#
_entry.id   4321b2921aad9fafbccfde970710d2e0
#
_cell.length_a   1.000
_cell.length_b   1.000
_cell.length_c   1.000
_cell.angle_alpha   90.00
_cell.angle_beta   90.00
_cell.angle_gamma   90.00
#
_symmetry.space_group_name_H-M   'P 1'
#
loop_
_entity.id
_entity.type
_entity.pdbx_description
1 polymer ?
#
loop_
_entity_poly.entity_id
_entity_poly.type
_entity_poly.pdbx_seq_one_letter_code
_entity_poly.pdbx_strand_id
1 'polypeptide(L)'
;MASEVLDIKDRVVLSIKGVNHWFGRHRVLFDVSLDIVRGEIVGLVGPSGCGKSTLLRAIVGTHPPCSGEIRVCSGGPGAGALVRGPGRDRGIVYQQYSLFPFLTAQENVAFGLMVDESSIPYRLLMYPKWRKMRAHHMELAAEFLKRVDLGHAMRLYPGNMSGGMRQRVAVAQALIMKPEIILLDEPFGALDEATREDLQCMLLSLYQENLDARREKRKPPYTILIVTHELNEAIYVGDRVAGLSQWWDWKSEGFDECPGATIVYDRPAPVEEPGGERKYEVYAEQRREIRRTVFDPPGPVDRRRAQTFWEELDNPENRRGVLR
;
A
#
# COMPACT_ATOMS: atom_id res chain seq x y z
N MET A 1 -13.62 -27.25 -4.79
CA MET A 1 -13.78 -26.33 -3.64
C MET A 1 -12.46 -26.11 -2.87
N ALA A 2 -11.71 -27.13 -2.50
CA ALA A 2 -10.38 -26.97 -1.90
C ALA A 2 -9.32 -26.38 -2.86
N SER A 3 -9.46 -26.56 -4.18
CA SER A 3 -8.51 -26.07 -5.18
C SER A 3 -8.55 -24.56 -5.41
N GLU A 4 -9.68 -23.88 -5.17
CA GLU A 4 -9.81 -22.42 -5.35
C GLU A 4 -9.25 -21.61 -4.17
N VAL A 5 -9.35 -22.14 -2.96
CA VAL A 5 -8.76 -21.51 -1.75
C VAL A 5 -7.23 -21.60 -1.81
N LEU A 6 -6.70 -22.73 -2.28
CA LEU A 6 -5.27 -22.87 -2.59
C LEU A 6 -4.80 -21.84 -3.63
N ASP A 7 -5.61 -21.58 -4.68
CA ASP A 7 -5.28 -20.60 -5.73
C ASP A 7 -5.22 -19.14 -5.22
N ILE A 8 -5.95 -18.77 -4.16
CA ILE A 8 -5.90 -17.42 -3.56
C ILE A 8 -4.65 -17.25 -2.69
N LYS A 9 -4.32 -18.24 -1.85
CA LYS A 9 -3.09 -18.22 -1.03
C LYS A 9 -1.84 -18.21 -1.91
N ASP A 10 -1.90 -18.78 -3.09
CA ASP A 10 -0.85 -18.76 -4.10
C ASP A 10 -0.66 -17.37 -4.74
N ARG A 11 -1.59 -16.44 -4.53
CA ARG A 11 -1.55 -15.06 -5.03
C ARG A 11 -1.04 -14.04 -4.01
N VAL A 12 -0.65 -14.47 -2.80
CA VAL A 12 -0.10 -13.57 -1.78
C VAL A 12 1.17 -12.91 -2.30
N VAL A 13 1.20 -11.59 -2.27
CA VAL A 13 2.34 -10.75 -2.67
C VAL A 13 3.17 -10.32 -1.48
N LEU A 14 2.51 -9.94 -0.41
CA LEU A 14 3.16 -9.57 0.85
C LEU A 14 2.63 -10.49 1.95
N SER A 15 3.53 -11.14 2.67
CA SER A 15 3.20 -11.94 3.85
C SER A 15 3.97 -11.42 5.06
N ILE A 16 3.23 -11.03 6.08
CA ILE A 16 3.72 -10.57 7.37
C ILE A 16 3.29 -11.59 8.41
N LYS A 17 4.24 -12.18 9.14
CA LYS A 17 3.95 -13.25 10.11
C LYS A 17 4.62 -12.99 11.44
N GLY A 18 3.79 -12.81 12.48
CA GLY A 18 4.24 -12.70 13.86
C GLY A 18 5.24 -11.57 14.09
N VAL A 19 5.09 -10.45 13.38
CA VAL A 19 6.07 -9.36 13.43
C VAL A 19 5.96 -8.60 14.74
N ASN A 20 7.11 -8.51 15.41
CA ASN A 20 7.31 -7.72 16.61
C ASN A 20 8.38 -6.66 16.38
N HIS A 21 8.17 -5.46 16.93
CA HIS A 21 9.15 -4.37 16.84
C HIS A 21 9.14 -3.51 18.11
N TRP A 22 10.34 -3.17 18.59
CA TRP A 22 10.53 -2.30 19.76
C TRP A 22 11.72 -1.37 19.57
N PHE A 23 11.66 -0.21 20.19
CA PHE A 23 12.75 0.76 20.28
C PHE A 23 13.22 0.84 21.73
N GLY A 24 14.38 0.26 22.03
CA GLY A 24 14.86 0.13 23.41
C GLY A 24 13.88 -0.70 24.25
N ARG A 25 13.23 -0.06 25.24
CA ARG A 25 12.20 -0.72 26.07
C ARG A 25 10.77 -0.50 25.58
N HIS A 26 10.57 0.39 24.61
CA HIS A 26 9.24 0.72 24.10
C HIS A 26 8.81 -0.26 23.03
N ARG A 27 7.82 -1.08 23.34
CA ARG A 27 7.21 -2.03 22.41
C ARG A 27 6.20 -1.31 21.54
N VAL A 28 6.32 -1.44 20.24
CA VAL A 28 5.48 -0.75 19.24
C VAL A 28 4.56 -1.70 18.52
N LEU A 29 5.09 -2.82 18.03
CA LEU A 29 4.33 -3.86 17.32
C LEU A 29 4.44 -5.18 18.07
N PHE A 30 3.32 -5.89 18.14
CA PHE A 30 3.25 -7.21 18.76
C PHE A 30 2.47 -8.17 17.89
N ASP A 31 3.10 -9.28 17.51
CA ASP A 31 2.51 -10.41 16.79
C ASP A 31 1.64 -9.99 15.60
N VAL A 32 2.14 -9.02 14.81
CA VAL A 32 1.43 -8.50 13.65
C VAL A 32 1.52 -9.51 12.53
N SER A 33 0.34 -9.97 12.07
CA SER A 33 0.21 -10.87 10.92
C SER A 33 -0.79 -10.30 9.93
N LEU A 34 -0.39 -10.22 8.65
CA LEU A 34 -1.21 -9.69 7.55
C LEU A 34 -0.67 -10.23 6.22
N ASP A 35 -1.53 -10.85 5.45
CA ASP A 35 -1.23 -11.27 4.08
C ASP A 35 -1.99 -10.37 3.09
N ILE A 36 -1.31 -9.91 2.02
CA ILE A 36 -1.90 -9.08 0.96
C ILE A 36 -1.82 -9.84 -0.35
N VAL A 37 -2.97 -9.96 -1.02
CA VAL A 37 -3.12 -10.68 -2.29
C VAL A 37 -2.84 -9.74 -3.46
N ARG A 38 -2.34 -10.30 -4.54
CA ARG A 38 -2.06 -9.55 -5.78
C ARG A 38 -3.30 -8.83 -6.31
N GLY A 39 -3.11 -7.56 -6.60
CA GLY A 39 -4.18 -6.71 -7.13
C GLY A 39 -5.14 -6.18 -6.09
N GLU A 40 -4.88 -6.38 -4.78
CA GLU A 40 -5.63 -5.72 -3.72
C GLU A 40 -5.14 -4.29 -3.48
N ILE A 41 -6.08 -3.42 -3.09
CA ILE A 41 -5.81 -2.16 -2.41
C ILE A 41 -6.24 -2.31 -0.96
N VAL A 42 -5.29 -2.40 -0.05
CA VAL A 42 -5.57 -2.57 1.39
C VAL A 42 -5.36 -1.26 2.13
N GLY A 43 -6.39 -0.80 2.85
CA GLY A 43 -6.29 0.33 3.76
C GLY A 43 -5.85 -0.13 5.15
N LEU A 44 -4.67 0.30 5.61
CA LEU A 44 -4.21 0.08 6.99
C LEU A 44 -4.53 1.30 7.83
N VAL A 45 -5.47 1.16 8.74
CA VAL A 45 -5.93 2.23 9.63
C VAL A 45 -5.52 2.01 11.08
N GLY A 46 -5.51 3.07 11.86
CA GLY A 46 -5.25 2.98 13.31
C GLY A 46 -4.94 4.35 13.93
N PRO A 47 -4.99 4.45 15.26
CA PRO A 47 -4.70 5.68 15.97
C PRO A 47 -3.30 6.24 15.66
N SER A 48 -3.11 7.54 15.87
CA SER A 48 -1.78 8.14 15.76
C SER A 48 -0.83 7.49 16.76
N GLY A 49 0.40 7.17 16.32
CA GLY A 49 1.41 6.57 17.19
C GLY A 49 1.27 5.06 17.43
N CYS A 50 0.23 4.37 16.89
CA CYS A 50 0.07 2.92 17.09
C CYS A 50 1.10 2.04 16.35
N GLY A 51 1.98 2.62 15.52
CA GLY A 51 3.05 1.84 14.86
C GLY A 51 2.86 1.60 13.36
N LYS A 52 1.87 2.21 12.69
CA LYS A 52 1.65 2.07 11.23
C LYS A 52 2.90 2.37 10.40
N SER A 53 3.53 3.51 10.65
CA SER A 53 4.76 3.89 9.93
C SER A 53 5.96 2.99 10.31
N THR A 54 5.96 2.40 11.51
CA THR A 54 6.96 1.40 11.91
C THR A 54 6.78 0.13 11.09
N LEU A 55 5.55 -0.36 10.98
CA LEU A 55 5.22 -1.52 10.13
C LEU A 55 5.58 -1.25 8.67
N LEU A 56 5.23 -0.07 8.16
CA LEU A 56 5.58 0.33 6.79
C LEU A 56 7.10 0.31 6.55
N ARG A 57 7.89 0.87 7.48
CA ARG A 57 9.37 0.85 7.40
C ARG A 57 9.93 -0.56 7.49
N ALA A 58 9.29 -1.44 8.26
CA ALA A 58 9.66 -2.86 8.32
C ALA A 58 9.38 -3.56 6.98
N ILE A 59 8.25 -3.28 6.32
CA ILE A 59 7.93 -3.80 4.99
C ILE A 59 8.93 -3.29 3.95
N VAL A 60 9.27 -2.00 3.97
CA VAL A 60 10.32 -1.43 3.08
C VAL A 60 11.67 -2.08 3.30
N GLY A 61 11.94 -2.52 4.54
CA GLY A 61 13.22 -3.10 4.96
C GLY A 61 14.23 -2.10 5.50
N THR A 62 13.83 -0.84 5.76
CA THR A 62 14.70 0.16 6.39
C THR A 62 14.82 -0.06 7.90
N HIS A 63 13.81 -0.67 8.51
CA HIS A 63 13.77 -1.03 9.92
C HIS A 63 13.32 -2.50 10.04
N PRO A 64 14.24 -3.47 9.97
CA PRO A 64 13.89 -4.88 10.08
C PRO A 64 13.14 -5.17 11.38
N PRO A 65 12.16 -6.09 11.38
CA PRO A 65 11.46 -6.48 12.60
C PRO A 65 12.44 -7.11 13.62
N CYS A 66 12.16 -6.95 14.90
CA CYS A 66 12.95 -7.56 15.97
C CYS A 66 12.72 -9.08 16.05
N SER A 67 11.51 -9.54 15.70
CA SER A 67 11.17 -10.95 15.50
C SER A 67 9.98 -11.09 14.54
N GLY A 68 9.71 -12.30 14.10
CA GLY A 68 8.78 -12.57 13.00
C GLY A 68 9.42 -12.39 11.63
N GLU A 69 8.64 -12.49 10.58
CA GLU A 69 9.14 -12.40 9.21
C GLU A 69 8.22 -11.61 8.29
N ILE A 70 8.83 -10.93 7.34
CA ILE A 70 8.14 -10.24 6.23
C ILE A 70 8.70 -10.81 4.93
N ARG A 71 7.82 -11.29 4.05
CA ARG A 71 8.17 -11.85 2.75
C ARG A 71 7.44 -11.16 1.63
N VAL A 72 8.13 -10.94 0.52
CA VAL A 72 7.54 -10.45 -0.74
C VAL A 72 7.66 -11.55 -1.79
N CYS A 73 6.53 -11.89 -2.40
CA CYS A 73 6.42 -12.99 -3.35
C CYS A 73 6.43 -12.46 -4.79
N SER A 74 7.56 -12.57 -5.46
CA SER A 74 7.75 -12.01 -6.82
C SER A 74 7.44 -12.98 -7.97
N GLY A 75 6.93 -14.16 -7.74
CA GLY A 75 6.83 -15.08 -8.89
C GLY A 75 6.20 -16.44 -8.69
N GLY A 76 5.34 -16.65 -7.71
CA GLY A 76 4.64 -17.94 -7.61
C GLY A 76 4.40 -18.39 -6.17
N PRO A 77 3.64 -19.46 -5.99
CA PRO A 77 3.26 -19.94 -4.68
C PRO A 77 4.45 -20.36 -3.82
N GLY A 78 4.50 -19.89 -2.61
CA GLY A 78 5.31 -20.43 -1.52
C GLY A 78 6.75 -19.95 -1.40
N ALA A 79 7.30 -19.17 -2.34
CA ALA A 79 8.73 -18.78 -2.35
C ALA A 79 8.93 -17.25 -2.23
N GLY A 80 8.27 -16.58 -1.28
CA GLY A 80 8.54 -15.17 -1.02
C GLY A 80 9.97 -14.96 -0.49
N ALA A 81 10.67 -13.96 -1.05
CA ALA A 81 11.95 -13.54 -0.53
C ALA A 81 11.79 -12.84 0.82
N LEU A 82 12.58 -13.24 1.81
CA LEU A 82 12.62 -12.56 3.10
C LEU A 82 13.13 -11.14 2.93
N VAL A 83 12.40 -10.17 3.48
CA VAL A 83 12.78 -8.77 3.48
C VAL A 83 13.96 -8.56 4.43
N ARG A 84 15.12 -8.28 3.89
CA ARG A 84 16.36 -8.00 4.65
C ARG A 84 16.83 -6.55 4.51
N GLY A 85 16.27 -5.81 3.58
CA GLY A 85 16.63 -4.43 3.26
C GLY A 85 15.73 -3.87 2.17
N PRO A 86 15.91 -2.60 1.77
CA PRO A 86 15.19 -2.01 0.63
C PRO A 86 15.39 -2.82 -0.65
N GLY A 87 14.34 -2.93 -1.45
CA GLY A 87 14.35 -3.72 -2.68
C GLY A 87 13.48 -3.11 -3.77
N ARG A 88 13.76 -3.45 -5.04
CA ARG A 88 12.99 -3.00 -6.22
C ARG A 88 11.56 -3.54 -6.25
N ASP A 89 11.31 -4.63 -5.55
CA ASP A 89 10.02 -5.30 -5.42
C ASP A 89 8.99 -4.50 -4.61
N ARG A 90 9.42 -3.41 -3.96
CA ARG A 90 8.59 -2.53 -3.12
C ARG A 90 8.78 -1.06 -3.50
N GLY A 91 7.69 -0.39 -3.88
CA GLY A 91 7.64 1.06 -4.03
C GLY A 91 7.13 1.71 -2.74
N ILE A 92 7.63 2.90 -2.40
CA ILE A 92 7.10 3.68 -1.28
C ILE A 92 6.90 5.13 -1.68
N VAL A 93 5.77 5.69 -1.27
CA VAL A 93 5.45 7.11 -1.36
C VAL A 93 5.22 7.62 0.06
N TYR A 94 6.11 8.49 0.51
CA TYR A 94 6.04 9.08 1.86
C TYR A 94 5.08 10.27 1.89
N GLN A 95 4.59 10.59 3.08
CA GLN A 95 3.74 11.75 3.35
C GLN A 95 4.40 13.07 2.91
N GLN A 96 5.71 13.21 3.13
CA GLN A 96 6.50 14.30 2.56
C GLN A 96 7.13 13.81 1.26
N TYR A 97 6.76 14.44 0.16
CA TYR A 97 7.15 14.06 -1.19
C TYR A 97 8.68 13.98 -1.34
N SER A 98 9.18 12.81 -1.68
CA SER A 98 10.62 12.56 -1.89
C SER A 98 11.06 12.92 -3.32
N LEU A 99 10.57 14.05 -3.86
CA LEU A 99 10.97 14.50 -5.19
C LEU A 99 12.26 15.30 -5.12
N PHE A 100 13.14 15.08 -6.08
CA PHE A 100 14.35 15.87 -6.25
C PHE A 100 13.98 17.27 -6.78
N PRO A 101 14.24 18.36 -6.04
CA PRO A 101 13.78 19.70 -6.39
C PRO A 101 14.45 20.27 -7.64
N PHE A 102 15.59 19.72 -8.03
CA PHE A 102 16.39 20.12 -9.20
C PHE A 102 16.08 19.28 -10.45
N LEU A 103 15.17 18.32 -10.38
CA LEU A 103 14.68 17.53 -11.51
C LEU A 103 13.24 17.95 -11.85
N THR A 104 12.91 17.92 -13.14
CA THR A 104 11.53 18.10 -13.61
C THR A 104 10.66 16.91 -13.19
N ALA A 105 9.32 17.02 -13.34
CA ALA A 105 8.40 15.91 -13.08
C ALA A 105 8.81 14.64 -13.83
N GLN A 106 9.06 14.78 -15.12
CA GLN A 106 9.44 13.66 -15.99
C GLN A 106 10.80 13.05 -15.60
N GLU A 107 11.76 13.87 -15.23
CA GLU A 107 13.06 13.38 -14.75
C GLU A 107 12.96 12.71 -13.39
N ASN A 108 12.13 13.21 -12.47
CA ASN A 108 11.84 12.56 -11.19
C ASN A 108 11.28 11.15 -11.40
N VAL A 109 10.28 11.02 -12.28
CA VAL A 109 9.68 9.71 -12.58
C VAL A 109 10.68 8.77 -13.23
N ALA A 110 11.49 9.25 -14.20
CA ALA A 110 12.49 8.43 -14.89
C ALA A 110 13.68 8.04 -14.01
N PHE A 111 13.94 8.78 -12.92
CA PHE A 111 15.17 8.68 -12.14
C PHE A 111 15.45 7.26 -11.62
N GLY A 112 14.42 6.58 -11.09
CA GLY A 112 14.56 5.22 -10.57
C GLY A 112 15.09 4.25 -11.64
N LEU A 113 14.51 4.26 -12.83
CA LEU A 113 14.97 3.43 -13.96
C LEU A 113 16.42 3.75 -14.36
N MET A 114 16.76 5.04 -14.39
CA MET A 114 18.11 5.46 -14.73
C MET A 114 19.17 4.96 -13.75
N VAL A 115 18.85 4.90 -12.46
CA VAL A 115 19.76 4.41 -11.43
C VAL A 115 19.85 2.90 -11.45
N ASP A 116 18.72 2.21 -11.62
CA ASP A 116 18.62 0.75 -11.60
C ASP A 116 19.37 0.11 -12.79
N GLU A 117 19.20 0.66 -14.00
CA GLU A 117 19.72 0.05 -15.23
C GLU A 117 21.11 0.55 -15.65
N SER A 118 21.66 1.57 -14.98
CA SER A 118 22.98 2.12 -15.36
C SER A 118 23.81 2.58 -14.17
N SER A 119 25.02 2.02 -14.06
CA SER A 119 26.03 2.49 -13.12
C SER A 119 26.72 3.78 -13.64
N ILE A 120 27.32 4.56 -12.73
CA ILE A 120 28.07 5.77 -13.10
C ILE A 120 29.18 5.48 -14.12
N PRO A 121 30.05 4.43 -13.97
CA PRO A 121 31.03 4.09 -14.97
C PRO A 121 30.41 3.77 -16.34
N TYR A 122 29.27 3.06 -16.39
CA TYR A 122 28.59 2.76 -17.63
C TYR A 122 28.13 4.03 -18.37
N ARG A 123 27.62 5.02 -17.63
CA ARG A 123 27.17 6.30 -18.20
C ARG A 123 28.30 7.08 -18.85
N LEU A 124 29.49 7.00 -18.28
CA LEU A 124 30.68 7.69 -18.80
C LEU A 124 31.32 6.97 -20.00
N LEU A 125 31.50 5.65 -19.88
CA LEU A 125 32.20 4.85 -20.89
C LEU A 125 31.33 4.50 -22.10
N MET A 126 29.99 4.34 -21.89
CA MET A 126 29.05 3.95 -22.92
C MET A 126 28.02 5.04 -23.22
N TYR A 127 28.45 6.29 -23.25
CA TYR A 127 27.61 7.48 -23.39
C TYR A 127 26.54 7.38 -24.52
N PRO A 128 26.86 6.94 -25.75
CA PRO A 128 25.86 6.84 -26.83
C PRO A 128 24.75 5.82 -26.51
N LYS A 129 25.08 4.70 -25.86
CA LYS A 129 24.10 3.69 -25.43
C LYS A 129 23.27 4.21 -24.28
N TRP A 130 23.90 4.84 -23.29
CA TRP A 130 23.22 5.47 -22.17
C TRP A 130 22.25 6.56 -22.63
N ARG A 131 22.62 7.38 -23.61
CA ARG A 131 21.74 8.42 -24.17
C ARG A 131 20.47 7.83 -24.78
N LYS A 132 20.55 6.72 -25.52
CA LYS A 132 19.38 6.02 -26.07
C LYS A 132 18.49 5.44 -24.96
N MET A 133 19.11 4.81 -23.97
CA MET A 133 18.40 4.26 -22.81
C MET A 133 17.68 5.36 -22.02
N ARG A 134 18.37 6.48 -21.73
CA ARG A 134 17.75 7.65 -21.08
C ARG A 134 16.56 8.20 -21.87
N ALA A 135 16.65 8.29 -23.19
CA ALA A 135 15.52 8.72 -24.02
C ALA A 135 14.31 7.79 -23.84
N HIS A 136 14.52 6.47 -23.85
CA HIS A 136 13.47 5.49 -23.60
C HIS A 136 12.85 5.62 -22.19
N HIS A 137 13.69 5.81 -21.15
CA HIS A 137 13.19 6.04 -19.79
C HIS A 137 12.34 7.32 -19.68
N MET A 138 12.73 8.38 -20.41
CA MET A 138 11.96 9.61 -20.47
C MET A 138 10.62 9.43 -21.18
N GLU A 139 10.56 8.62 -22.25
CA GLU A 139 9.31 8.26 -22.93
C GLU A 139 8.37 7.48 -21.99
N LEU A 140 8.88 6.46 -21.32
CA LEU A 140 8.10 5.72 -20.31
C LEU A 140 7.59 6.65 -19.20
N ALA A 141 8.44 7.53 -18.68
CA ALA A 141 8.03 8.49 -17.65
C ALA A 141 6.91 9.42 -18.14
N ALA A 142 6.96 9.85 -19.41
CA ALA A 142 5.89 10.64 -20.00
C ALA A 142 4.56 9.88 -20.08
N GLU A 143 4.58 8.58 -20.38
CA GLU A 143 3.39 7.73 -20.38
C GLU A 143 2.80 7.61 -18.96
N PHE A 144 3.62 7.38 -17.94
CA PHE A 144 3.14 7.32 -16.56
C PHE A 144 2.59 8.65 -16.06
N LEU A 145 3.22 9.78 -16.44
CA LEU A 145 2.69 11.11 -16.11
C LEU A 145 1.34 11.38 -16.78
N LYS A 146 1.12 10.91 -18.01
CA LYS A 146 -0.19 11.00 -18.66
C LYS A 146 -1.25 10.19 -17.91
N ARG A 147 -0.91 8.98 -17.43
CA ARG A 147 -1.83 8.14 -16.65
C ARG A 147 -2.29 8.77 -15.34
N VAL A 148 -1.44 9.58 -14.72
CA VAL A 148 -1.77 10.33 -13.50
C VAL A 148 -2.23 11.76 -13.80
N ASP A 149 -2.69 12.03 -15.03
CA ASP A 149 -3.20 13.34 -15.52
C ASP A 149 -2.21 14.50 -15.36
N LEU A 150 -0.93 14.23 -15.49
CA LEU A 150 0.15 15.23 -15.44
C LEU A 150 0.92 15.37 -16.76
N GLY A 151 0.30 14.98 -17.88
CA GLY A 151 0.90 15.12 -19.21
C GLY A 151 1.27 16.57 -19.56
N HIS A 152 0.52 17.54 -19.05
CA HIS A 152 0.77 18.98 -19.24
C HIS A 152 1.91 19.53 -18.36
N ALA A 153 2.28 18.80 -17.28
CA ALA A 153 3.21 19.27 -16.24
C ALA A 153 4.61 18.62 -16.31
N MET A 154 4.91 17.85 -17.34
CA MET A 154 6.15 17.06 -17.45
C MET A 154 7.43 17.87 -17.22
N ARG A 155 7.45 19.14 -17.64
CA ARG A 155 8.62 20.02 -17.55
C ARG A 155 8.66 20.89 -16.30
N LEU A 156 7.64 20.81 -15.43
CA LEU A 156 7.61 21.59 -14.19
C LEU A 156 8.58 20.99 -13.17
N TYR A 157 9.21 21.87 -12.40
CA TYR A 157 9.98 21.50 -11.22
C TYR A 157 9.08 21.41 -10.01
N PRO A 158 9.40 20.60 -8.98
CA PRO A 158 8.58 20.43 -7.78
C PRO A 158 8.17 21.73 -7.09
N GLY A 159 9.03 22.76 -7.12
CA GLY A 159 8.73 24.10 -6.57
C GLY A 159 7.59 24.83 -7.29
N ASN A 160 7.30 24.47 -8.54
CA ASN A 160 6.25 25.07 -9.36
C ASN A 160 4.99 24.20 -9.46
N MET A 161 4.86 23.14 -8.62
CA MET A 161 3.75 22.20 -8.60
C MET A 161 2.91 22.39 -7.35
N SER A 162 1.60 22.16 -7.47
CA SER A 162 0.72 22.03 -6.30
C SER A 162 1.09 20.79 -5.46
N GLY A 163 0.57 20.70 -4.23
CA GLY A 163 0.76 19.53 -3.37
C GLY A 163 0.31 18.23 -4.05
N GLY A 164 -0.87 18.24 -4.65
CA GLY A 164 -1.40 17.08 -5.35
C GLY A 164 -0.66 16.72 -6.63
N MET A 165 -0.16 17.69 -7.37
CA MET A 165 0.72 17.41 -8.50
C MET A 165 1.99 16.69 -8.04
N ARG A 166 2.63 17.16 -6.97
CA ARG A 166 3.80 16.49 -6.39
C ARG A 166 3.50 15.07 -5.92
N GLN A 167 2.34 14.87 -5.29
CA GLN A 167 1.91 13.54 -4.85
C GLN A 167 1.70 12.59 -6.03
N ARG A 168 1.01 13.04 -7.08
CA ARG A 168 0.82 12.23 -8.30
C ARG A 168 2.14 11.92 -9.02
N VAL A 169 3.10 12.85 -9.04
CA VAL A 169 4.46 12.57 -9.54
C VAL A 169 5.15 11.50 -8.69
N ALA A 170 5.06 11.57 -7.36
CA ALA A 170 5.66 10.58 -6.47
C ALA A 170 5.03 9.19 -6.65
N VAL A 171 3.72 9.11 -6.86
CA VAL A 171 3.04 7.85 -7.20
C VAL A 171 3.51 7.32 -8.56
N ALA A 172 3.60 8.17 -9.59
CA ALA A 172 4.10 7.77 -10.90
C ALA A 172 5.57 7.28 -10.83
N GLN A 173 6.39 7.91 -9.99
CA GLN A 173 7.78 7.49 -9.71
C GLN A 173 7.85 6.10 -9.09
N ALA A 174 6.92 5.76 -8.20
CA ALA A 174 6.85 4.42 -7.62
C ALA A 174 6.33 3.39 -8.64
N LEU A 175 5.31 3.74 -9.42
CA LEU A 175 4.65 2.86 -10.40
C LEU A 175 5.56 2.46 -11.56
N ILE A 176 6.40 3.37 -12.06
CA ILE A 176 7.25 3.11 -13.23
C ILE A 176 8.25 1.97 -13.00
N MET A 177 8.64 1.76 -11.73
CA MET A 177 9.54 0.67 -11.33
C MET A 177 8.87 -0.70 -11.37
N LYS A 178 7.52 -0.74 -11.56
CA LYS A 178 6.70 -1.96 -11.56
C LYS A 178 6.98 -2.87 -10.35
N PRO A 179 6.92 -2.34 -9.13
CA PRO A 179 7.13 -3.12 -7.92
C PRO A 179 5.99 -4.14 -7.75
N GLU A 180 6.22 -5.17 -6.95
CA GLU A 180 5.17 -6.14 -6.59
C GLU A 180 4.12 -5.52 -5.66
N ILE A 181 4.54 -4.57 -4.79
CA ILE A 181 3.65 -3.81 -3.91
C ILE A 181 4.08 -2.35 -3.81
N ILE A 182 3.09 -1.45 -3.74
CA ILE A 182 3.27 -0.03 -3.51
C ILE A 182 2.73 0.32 -2.13
N LEU A 183 3.51 1.06 -1.38
CA LEU A 183 3.20 1.50 -0.02
C LEU A 183 2.96 3.02 -0.06
N LEU A 184 1.79 3.47 0.39
CA LEU A 184 1.44 4.88 0.45
C LEU A 184 1.29 5.27 1.93
N ASP A 185 2.16 6.16 2.43
CA ASP A 185 2.13 6.65 3.82
C ASP A 185 1.37 7.99 3.87
N GLU A 186 0.15 7.96 4.39
CA GLU A 186 -0.77 9.10 4.51
C GLU A 186 -0.87 9.96 3.23
N PRO A 187 -1.20 9.36 2.07
CA PRO A 187 -1.09 10.02 0.77
C PRO A 187 -2.04 11.22 0.60
N PHE A 188 -3.07 11.34 1.43
CA PHE A 188 -4.10 12.36 1.32
C PHE A 188 -3.97 13.49 2.36
N GLY A 189 -3.17 13.28 3.42
CA GLY A 189 -3.19 14.10 4.64
C GLY A 189 -2.81 15.58 4.47
N ALA A 190 -2.07 15.94 3.43
CA ALA A 190 -1.62 17.32 3.18
C ALA A 190 -2.33 17.99 1.98
N LEU A 191 -3.43 17.37 1.48
CA LEU A 191 -4.13 17.82 0.28
C LEU A 191 -5.42 18.56 0.62
N ASP A 192 -5.74 19.59 -0.16
CA ASP A 192 -7.08 20.19 -0.20
C ASP A 192 -8.11 19.17 -0.74
N GLU A 193 -9.40 19.44 -0.53
CA GLU A 193 -10.46 18.49 -0.83
C GLU A 193 -10.52 18.10 -2.31
N ALA A 194 -10.43 19.06 -3.22
CA ALA A 194 -10.47 18.79 -4.67
C ALA A 194 -9.27 17.92 -5.11
N THR A 195 -8.08 18.25 -4.67
CA THR A 195 -6.86 17.51 -4.97
C THR A 195 -6.88 16.10 -4.37
N ARG A 196 -7.48 15.94 -3.20
CA ARG A 196 -7.70 14.65 -2.55
C ARG A 196 -8.62 13.77 -3.38
N GLU A 197 -9.73 14.32 -3.87
CA GLU A 197 -10.66 13.61 -4.76
C GLU A 197 -9.98 13.15 -6.04
N ASP A 198 -9.20 14.02 -6.68
CA ASP A 198 -8.44 13.68 -7.89
C ASP A 198 -7.49 12.49 -7.64
N LEU A 199 -6.80 12.47 -6.49
CA LEU A 199 -5.88 11.38 -6.14
C LEU A 199 -6.65 10.07 -5.85
N GLN A 200 -7.79 10.16 -5.18
CA GLN A 200 -8.66 9.00 -4.92
C GLN A 200 -9.20 8.42 -6.24
N CYS A 201 -9.69 9.26 -7.15
CA CYS A 201 -10.14 8.83 -8.47
C CYS A 201 -9.01 8.17 -9.26
N MET A 202 -7.78 8.69 -9.18
CA MET A 202 -6.62 8.07 -9.80
C MET A 202 -6.33 6.67 -9.23
N LEU A 203 -6.38 6.49 -7.90
CA LEU A 203 -6.16 5.18 -7.28
C LEU A 203 -7.26 4.18 -7.66
N LEU A 204 -8.53 4.62 -7.71
CA LEU A 204 -9.64 3.80 -8.19
C LEU A 204 -9.47 3.41 -9.67
N SER A 205 -8.91 4.29 -10.50
CA SER A 205 -8.59 3.95 -11.90
C SER A 205 -7.53 2.87 -12.01
N LEU A 206 -6.50 2.88 -11.14
CA LEU A 206 -5.52 1.80 -11.06
C LEU A 206 -6.16 0.49 -10.59
N TYR A 207 -7.11 0.57 -9.67
CA TYR A 207 -7.88 -0.60 -9.24
C TYR A 207 -8.74 -1.15 -10.39
N GLN A 208 -9.36 -0.30 -11.18
CA GLN A 208 -10.11 -0.73 -12.36
C GLN A 208 -9.22 -1.47 -13.37
N GLU A 209 -7.98 -1.02 -13.58
CA GLU A 209 -7.00 -1.76 -14.40
C GLU A 209 -6.72 -3.16 -13.84
N ASN A 210 -6.72 -3.34 -12.50
CA ASN A 210 -6.59 -4.66 -11.87
C ASN A 210 -7.80 -5.55 -12.18
N LEU A 211 -9.02 -5.00 -12.09
CA LEU A 211 -10.26 -5.74 -12.40
C LEU A 211 -10.30 -6.17 -13.86
N ASP A 212 -9.92 -5.30 -14.77
CA ASP A 212 -9.88 -5.60 -16.20
C ASP A 212 -8.83 -6.68 -16.51
N ALA A 213 -7.64 -6.58 -15.87
CA ALA A 213 -6.63 -7.63 -15.99
C ALA A 213 -7.13 -8.99 -15.48
N ARG A 214 -7.89 -9.01 -14.36
CA ARG A 214 -8.51 -10.25 -13.84
C ARG A 214 -9.54 -10.83 -14.83
N ARG A 215 -10.43 -9.99 -15.41
CA ARG A 215 -11.41 -10.39 -16.40
C ARG A 215 -10.75 -11.01 -17.63
N GLU A 216 -9.62 -10.46 -18.06
CA GLU A 216 -8.82 -10.94 -19.19
C GLU A 216 -7.84 -12.07 -18.82
N LYS A 217 -7.92 -12.59 -17.59
CA LYS A 217 -7.01 -13.63 -17.05
C LYS A 217 -5.53 -13.22 -17.11
N ARG A 218 -5.25 -11.92 -17.04
CA ARG A 218 -3.90 -11.36 -16.91
C ARG A 218 -3.54 -11.10 -15.45
N LYS A 219 -2.24 -11.03 -15.16
CA LYS A 219 -1.71 -10.66 -13.84
C LYS A 219 -2.13 -9.22 -13.52
N PRO A 220 -2.85 -8.95 -12.40
CA PRO A 220 -3.14 -7.60 -11.96
C PRO A 220 -1.86 -6.80 -11.75
N PRO A 221 -1.76 -5.57 -12.32
CA PRO A 221 -0.52 -4.82 -12.32
C PRO A 221 -0.19 -4.13 -10.99
N TYR A 222 -1.18 -3.82 -10.14
CA TYR A 222 -0.98 -2.96 -8.98
C TYR A 222 -1.48 -3.62 -7.70
N THR A 223 -0.61 -3.79 -6.72
CA THR A 223 -0.97 -4.15 -5.34
C THR A 223 -0.57 -2.98 -4.46
N ILE A 224 -1.49 -2.46 -3.65
CA ILE A 224 -1.28 -1.20 -2.92
C ILE A 224 -1.65 -1.39 -1.44
N LEU A 225 -0.78 -0.94 -0.54
CA LEU A 225 -1.07 -0.78 0.88
C LEU A 225 -1.08 0.71 1.21
N ILE A 226 -2.22 1.21 1.61
CA ILE A 226 -2.42 2.62 2.00
C ILE A 226 -2.45 2.69 3.51
N VAL A 227 -1.55 3.44 4.10
CA VAL A 227 -1.56 3.76 5.54
C VAL A 227 -2.23 5.12 5.72
N THR A 228 -3.31 5.16 6.49
CA THR A 228 -4.02 6.41 6.78
C THR A 228 -4.66 6.37 8.18
N HIS A 229 -4.93 7.53 8.74
CA HIS A 229 -5.76 7.67 9.94
C HIS A 229 -7.21 8.06 9.60
N GLU A 230 -7.49 8.35 8.32
CA GLU A 230 -8.80 8.74 7.82
C GLU A 230 -9.59 7.52 7.33
N LEU A 231 -10.63 7.14 8.09
CA LEU A 231 -11.44 5.94 7.82
C LEU A 231 -12.18 6.02 6.49
N ASN A 232 -12.72 7.20 6.16
CA ASN A 232 -13.47 7.39 4.92
C ASN A 232 -12.58 7.12 3.69
N GLU A 233 -11.31 7.53 3.75
CA GLU A 233 -10.35 7.31 2.67
C GLU A 233 -10.03 5.83 2.51
N ALA A 234 -9.71 5.16 3.63
CA ALA A 234 -9.37 3.73 3.60
C ALA A 234 -10.51 2.87 3.06
N ILE A 235 -11.76 3.17 3.45
CA ILE A 235 -12.94 2.42 2.99
C ILE A 235 -13.26 2.76 1.53
N TYR A 236 -13.10 4.03 1.11
CA TYR A 236 -13.45 4.47 -0.23
C TYR A 236 -12.52 3.94 -1.31
N VAL A 237 -11.20 3.91 -1.04
CA VAL A 237 -10.20 3.50 -2.05
C VAL A 237 -9.81 2.02 -1.91
N GLY A 238 -9.98 1.44 -0.71
CA GLY A 238 -9.58 0.06 -0.43
C GLY A 238 -10.68 -0.94 -0.76
N ASP A 239 -10.29 -2.12 -1.19
CA ASP A 239 -11.18 -3.28 -1.27
C ASP A 239 -11.14 -4.13 0.02
N ARG A 240 -10.22 -3.77 0.94
CA ARG A 240 -10.07 -4.38 2.26
C ARG A 240 -9.50 -3.36 3.25
N VAL A 241 -9.97 -3.39 4.48
CA VAL A 241 -9.44 -2.56 5.57
C VAL A 241 -8.88 -3.43 6.67
N ALA A 242 -7.61 -3.17 7.04
CA ALA A 242 -6.95 -3.74 8.20
C ALA A 242 -6.77 -2.66 9.27
N GLY A 243 -7.02 -3.00 10.52
CA GLY A 243 -6.93 -2.07 11.66
C GLY A 243 -5.83 -2.46 12.63
N LEU A 244 -4.86 -1.57 12.84
CA LEU A 244 -3.76 -1.73 13.78
C LEU A 244 -4.05 -0.93 15.05
N SER A 245 -4.08 -1.58 16.23
CA SER A 245 -4.40 -0.92 17.49
C SER A 245 -3.68 -1.53 18.68
N GLN A 246 -3.51 -0.72 19.73
CA GLN A 246 -3.04 -1.15 21.07
C GLN A 246 -4.21 -1.51 22.00
N TRP A 247 -5.46 -1.25 21.58
CA TRP A 247 -6.67 -1.45 22.37
C TRP A 247 -7.24 -2.88 22.20
N TRP A 248 -6.41 -3.89 22.53
CA TRP A 248 -6.81 -5.29 22.50
C TRP A 248 -6.65 -5.93 23.89
N ASP A 249 -7.25 -7.08 24.10
CA ASP A 249 -7.28 -7.75 25.40
C ASP A 249 -5.98 -8.52 25.71
N TRP A 250 -4.89 -7.78 25.83
CA TRP A 250 -3.58 -8.31 26.16
C TRP A 250 -3.50 -8.86 27.59
N LYS A 251 -4.36 -8.40 28.51
CA LYS A 251 -4.41 -8.94 29.88
C LYS A 251 -4.90 -10.38 29.93
N SER A 252 -5.88 -10.72 29.12
CA SER A 252 -6.38 -12.11 29.00
C SER A 252 -5.33 -13.06 28.43
N GLU A 253 -4.37 -12.53 27.68
CA GLU A 253 -3.23 -13.30 27.16
C GLU A 253 -2.02 -13.34 28.14
N GLY A 254 -2.15 -12.82 29.36
CA GLY A 254 -1.17 -12.94 30.44
C GLY A 254 -0.09 -11.86 30.43
N PHE A 255 -0.34 -10.70 29.81
CA PHE A 255 0.59 -9.58 29.85
C PHE A 255 0.24 -8.58 30.96
N ASP A 256 1.23 -8.10 31.71
CA ASP A 256 1.08 -7.04 32.72
C ASP A 256 0.95 -5.65 32.09
N GLU A 257 1.64 -5.44 30.93
CA GLU A 257 1.64 -4.19 30.19
C GLU A 257 1.35 -4.48 28.71
N CYS A 258 0.83 -3.46 27.98
CA CYS A 258 0.57 -3.59 26.55
C CYS A 258 1.85 -3.97 25.78
N PRO A 259 1.91 -5.15 25.13
CA PRO A 259 3.12 -5.60 24.43
C PRO A 259 3.31 -4.93 23.06
N GLY A 260 2.39 -4.04 22.66
CA GLY A 260 2.41 -3.32 21.38
C GLY A 260 1.10 -3.40 20.63
N ALA A 261 1.03 -2.74 19.50
CA ALA A 261 -0.12 -2.80 18.60
C ALA A 261 -0.12 -4.09 17.79
N THR A 262 -1.31 -4.61 17.54
CA THR A 262 -1.56 -5.77 16.68
C THR A 262 -2.71 -5.49 15.72
N ILE A 263 -2.95 -6.36 14.72
CA ILE A 263 -4.13 -6.30 13.88
C ILE A 263 -5.33 -6.73 14.70
N VAL A 264 -6.29 -5.81 14.87
CA VAL A 264 -7.55 -6.04 15.62
C VAL A 264 -8.77 -6.00 14.72
N TYR A 265 -8.60 -5.69 13.44
CA TYR A 265 -9.67 -5.63 12.44
C TYR A 265 -9.08 -6.00 11.08
N ASP A 266 -9.76 -6.85 10.31
CA ASP A 266 -9.35 -7.23 8.97
C ASP A 266 -10.56 -7.76 8.20
N ARG A 267 -11.18 -6.89 7.36
CA ARG A 267 -12.40 -7.20 6.62
C ARG A 267 -12.44 -6.58 5.23
N PRO A 268 -13.20 -7.15 4.29
CA PRO A 268 -13.48 -6.53 3.01
C PRO A 268 -14.15 -5.17 3.19
N ALA A 269 -13.88 -4.26 2.26
CA ALA A 269 -14.59 -2.99 2.13
C ALA A 269 -15.45 -3.00 0.86
N PRO A 270 -16.58 -2.24 0.84
CA PRO A 270 -17.36 -2.09 -0.37
C PRO A 270 -16.56 -1.31 -1.40
N VAL A 271 -16.40 -1.88 -2.60
CA VAL A 271 -15.66 -1.27 -3.70
C VAL A 271 -16.55 -0.28 -4.45
N GLU A 272 -16.05 0.94 -4.65
CA GLU A 272 -16.71 1.98 -5.47
C GLU A 272 -16.15 2.01 -6.89
N GLU A 273 -16.98 2.44 -7.84
CA GLU A 273 -16.54 2.71 -9.21
C GLU A 273 -15.85 4.09 -9.30
N PRO A 274 -14.83 4.26 -10.14
CA PRO A 274 -14.19 5.56 -10.35
C PRO A 274 -15.20 6.62 -10.79
N GLY A 275 -15.27 7.75 -10.05
CA GLY A 275 -16.20 8.85 -10.36
C GLY A 275 -17.66 8.60 -9.97
N GLY A 276 -17.99 7.53 -9.27
CA GLY A 276 -19.32 7.26 -8.73
C GLY A 276 -19.69 8.24 -7.60
N GLU A 277 -21.00 8.44 -7.38
CA GLU A 277 -21.48 9.20 -6.22
C GLU A 277 -21.06 8.49 -4.93
N ARG A 278 -20.44 9.23 -4.02
CA ARG A 278 -20.01 8.72 -2.71
C ARG A 278 -21.23 8.33 -1.87
N LYS A 279 -21.47 7.04 -1.77
CA LYS A 279 -22.57 6.50 -0.94
C LYS A 279 -22.12 6.40 0.53
N TYR A 280 -21.93 7.54 1.18
CA TYR A 280 -21.48 7.59 2.58
C TYR A 280 -22.31 6.75 3.55
N GLU A 281 -23.58 6.49 3.24
CA GLU A 281 -24.47 5.66 4.06
C GLU A 281 -24.03 4.18 4.08
N VAL A 282 -23.56 3.65 2.95
CA VAL A 282 -23.07 2.28 2.83
C VAL A 282 -21.84 2.03 3.71
N TYR A 283 -21.00 3.05 3.88
CA TYR A 283 -19.80 2.97 4.70
C TYR A 283 -20.03 3.32 6.16
N ALA A 284 -21.18 3.89 6.51
CA ALA A 284 -21.43 4.40 7.86
C ALA A 284 -21.41 3.28 8.91
N GLU A 285 -21.83 2.09 8.57
CA GLU A 285 -21.81 0.94 9.48
C GLU A 285 -20.38 0.42 9.66
N GLN A 286 -19.66 0.14 8.59
CA GLN A 286 -18.28 -0.32 8.65
C GLN A 286 -17.38 0.72 9.34
N ARG A 287 -17.56 2.03 9.04
CA ARG A 287 -16.85 3.10 9.74
C ARG A 287 -17.11 3.10 11.24
N ARG A 288 -18.37 2.89 11.68
CA ARG A 288 -18.72 2.78 13.11
C ARG A 288 -18.07 1.57 13.75
N GLU A 289 -18.07 0.45 13.04
CA GLU A 289 -17.42 -0.77 13.49
C GLU A 289 -15.91 -0.60 13.66
N ILE A 290 -15.22 -0.09 12.64
CA ILE A 290 -13.77 0.20 12.71
C ILE A 290 -13.48 1.18 13.85
N ARG A 291 -14.27 2.24 14.00
CA ARG A 291 -14.08 3.21 15.09
C ARG A 291 -14.17 2.55 16.47
N ARG A 292 -15.16 1.68 16.67
CA ARG A 292 -15.37 0.97 17.95
C ARG A 292 -14.35 -0.14 18.19
N THR A 293 -13.73 -0.68 17.16
CA THR A 293 -12.78 -1.79 17.30
C THR A 293 -11.32 -1.30 17.35
N VAL A 294 -10.99 -0.27 16.55
CA VAL A 294 -9.60 0.13 16.32
C VAL A 294 -9.22 1.41 17.04
N PHE A 295 -10.13 2.42 17.07
CA PHE A 295 -9.78 3.77 17.53
C PHE A 295 -10.26 4.06 18.95
N ASP A 296 -11.49 3.69 19.29
CA ASP A 296 -12.15 4.05 20.55
C ASP A 296 -13.07 2.91 21.01
N PRO A 297 -12.50 1.76 21.35
CA PRO A 297 -13.31 0.63 21.77
C PRO A 297 -13.88 0.89 23.17
N PRO A 298 -15.14 0.46 23.43
CA PRO A 298 -15.77 0.55 24.76
C PRO A 298 -15.13 -0.37 25.81
N GLY A 299 -14.23 -1.24 25.39
CA GLY A 299 -13.45 -2.17 26.21
C GLY A 299 -12.40 -2.89 25.39
N PRO A 300 -11.56 -3.73 26.01
CA PRO A 300 -10.53 -4.48 25.30
C PRO A 300 -11.14 -5.36 24.19
N VAL A 301 -10.53 -5.32 23.01
CA VAL A 301 -10.99 -6.07 21.82
C VAL A 301 -10.31 -7.43 21.76
N ASP A 302 -11.08 -8.50 21.60
CA ASP A 302 -10.53 -9.82 21.30
C ASP A 302 -10.00 -9.81 19.84
N ARG A 303 -8.68 -9.76 19.69
CA ARG A 303 -8.01 -9.69 18.39
C ARG A 303 -8.33 -10.88 17.48
N ARG A 304 -8.74 -12.03 18.03
CA ARG A 304 -9.03 -13.25 17.27
C ARG A 304 -10.39 -13.18 16.57
N ARG A 305 -11.35 -12.46 17.14
CA ARG A 305 -12.71 -12.34 16.59
C ARG A 305 -12.84 -11.36 15.44
N ALA A 306 -11.91 -10.42 15.32
CA ALA A 306 -12.00 -9.34 14.35
C ALA A 306 -11.22 -9.61 13.03
N GLN A 307 -10.54 -10.74 12.94
CA GLN A 307 -9.76 -11.16 11.76
C GLN A 307 -10.56 -12.18 10.94
N THR A 308 -11.63 -11.74 10.30
CA THR A 308 -12.55 -12.63 9.59
C THR A 308 -12.36 -12.66 8.08
N PHE A 309 -11.42 -11.84 7.53
CA PHE A 309 -11.23 -11.74 6.08
C PHE A 309 -11.07 -13.11 5.39
N TRP A 310 -10.19 -13.96 5.90
CA TRP A 310 -9.94 -15.28 5.31
C TRP A 310 -11.10 -16.26 5.53
N GLU A 311 -11.84 -16.15 6.67
CA GLU A 311 -13.01 -16.93 6.97
C GLU A 311 -14.19 -16.52 6.07
N GLU A 312 -14.35 -15.21 5.82
CA GLU A 312 -15.37 -14.68 4.92
C GLU A 312 -15.10 -15.08 3.46
N LEU A 313 -13.84 -15.18 3.04
CA LEU A 313 -13.46 -15.71 1.73
C LEU A 313 -13.79 -17.21 1.59
N ASP A 314 -13.76 -17.98 2.65
CA ASP A 314 -14.15 -19.40 2.63
C ASP A 314 -15.66 -19.57 2.47
N ASN A 315 -16.48 -18.54 2.72
CA ASN A 315 -17.91 -18.55 2.50
C ASN A 315 -18.24 -18.25 1.01
N PRO A 316 -18.92 -19.19 0.27
CA PRO A 316 -19.23 -19.03 -1.15
C PRO A 316 -20.09 -17.79 -1.49
N GLU A 317 -20.91 -17.31 -0.56
CA GLU A 317 -21.77 -16.14 -0.76
C GLU A 317 -21.00 -14.83 -0.72
N ASN A 318 -19.96 -14.74 0.11
CA ASN A 318 -19.12 -13.54 0.25
C ASN A 318 -18.03 -13.44 -0.83
N ARG A 319 -17.62 -14.57 -1.44
CA ARG A 319 -16.64 -14.61 -2.54
C ARG A 319 -17.01 -13.70 -3.72
N ARG A 320 -18.30 -13.51 -3.98
CA ARG A 320 -18.79 -12.68 -5.11
C ARG A 320 -18.55 -11.18 -4.91
N GLY A 321 -18.32 -10.72 -3.68
CA GLY A 321 -18.01 -9.32 -3.36
C GLY A 321 -16.51 -8.98 -3.37
N VAL A 322 -15.67 -9.93 -3.01
CA VAL A 322 -14.21 -9.72 -2.77
C VAL A 322 -13.35 -10.07 -3.99
N LEU A 323 -13.88 -10.87 -4.93
CA LEU A 323 -13.16 -11.39 -6.11
C LEU A 323 -13.77 -10.94 -7.46
N ARG A 324 -14.61 -9.91 -7.43
CA ARG A 324 -15.18 -9.33 -8.67
C ARG A 324 -14.16 -8.58 -9.50
#